data_224d832482927bdf547025afb20f1c9f
#
_entry.id   224d832482927bdf547025afb20f1c9f
#
_cell.length_a   1.000
_cell.length_b   1.000
_cell.length_c   1.000
_cell.angle_alpha   90.00
_cell.angle_beta   90.00
_cell.angle_gamma   90.00
#
_symmetry.space_group_name_H-M   'P 1'
#
loop_
_entity.id
_entity.type
_entity.pdbx_description
1 polymer ?
#
loop_
_entity_poly.entity_id
_entity_poly.type
_entity_poly.pdbx_seq_one_letter_code
_entity_poly.pdbx_strand_id
1 'polypeptide(L)'
;LFHHFKTKEDILYAVMEEAIIYNTARMLEAVEAGKTPQDRLRGLIRAELESINGITGDAMAVLVQEWSALCPENQKRFLTMRAKYENIWQDVLVDARAQGLMSYDPFVWRRLLSGAIFWTVTWYRPSGPVSLDQLTDMVLEMALKLPA
;
A
#
# COMPACT_ATOMS: atom_id res chain seq x y z
N LEU A 1 -18.21 -20.86 -1.19
CA LEU A 1 -18.90 -19.71 -0.58
C LEU A 1 -19.75 -19.01 -1.63
N PHE A 2 -21.06 -19.14 -1.49
CA PHE A 2 -22.01 -18.46 -2.36
C PHE A 2 -22.35 -17.11 -1.76
N HIS A 3 -21.88 -16.04 -2.38
CA HIS A 3 -22.28 -14.69 -2.04
C HIS A 3 -23.43 -14.29 -2.97
N HIS A 4 -24.58 -13.97 -2.40
CA HIS A 4 -25.65 -13.38 -3.16
C HIS A 4 -25.43 -11.88 -3.30
N PHE A 5 -25.02 -11.47 -4.50
CA PHE A 5 -24.87 -10.07 -4.84
C PHE A 5 -26.14 -9.58 -5.53
N LYS A 6 -26.76 -8.55 -4.98
CA LYS A 6 -27.98 -7.96 -5.54
C LYS A 6 -27.70 -7.02 -6.70
N THR A 7 -26.51 -6.38 -6.68
CA THR A 7 -26.15 -5.35 -7.65
C THR A 7 -24.70 -5.52 -8.10
N LYS A 8 -24.36 -4.88 -9.23
CA LYS A 8 -22.99 -4.78 -9.72
C LYS A 8 -22.09 -4.07 -8.67
N GLU A 9 -22.65 -3.08 -7.97
CA GLU A 9 -21.93 -2.37 -6.90
C GLU A 9 -21.56 -3.30 -5.75
N ASP A 10 -22.43 -4.22 -5.36
CA ASP A 10 -22.15 -5.18 -4.30
C ASP A 10 -20.96 -6.07 -4.65
N ILE A 11 -20.88 -6.52 -5.89
CA ILE A 11 -19.75 -7.31 -6.39
C ILE A 11 -18.47 -6.48 -6.34
N LEU A 12 -18.53 -5.27 -6.85
CA LEU A 12 -17.41 -4.33 -6.89
C LEU A 12 -16.87 -4.06 -5.49
N TYR A 13 -17.77 -3.73 -4.55
CA TYR A 13 -17.39 -3.47 -3.17
C TYR A 13 -16.77 -4.71 -2.52
N ALA A 14 -17.32 -5.90 -2.74
CA ALA A 14 -16.78 -7.14 -2.19
C ALA A 14 -15.35 -7.41 -2.67
N VAL A 15 -15.06 -7.16 -3.95
CA VAL A 15 -13.71 -7.31 -4.52
C VAL A 15 -12.74 -6.32 -3.88
N MET A 16 -13.15 -5.09 -3.73
CA MET A 16 -12.33 -4.02 -3.10
C MET A 16 -12.07 -4.31 -1.63
N GLU A 17 -13.09 -4.74 -0.90
CA GLU A 17 -12.99 -5.10 0.52
C GLU A 17 -12.01 -6.26 0.72
N GLU A 18 -12.13 -7.32 -0.07
CA GLU A 18 -11.24 -8.48 0.01
C GLU A 18 -9.79 -8.07 -0.25
N ALA A 19 -9.55 -7.22 -1.25
CA ALA A 19 -8.22 -6.74 -1.58
C ALA A 19 -7.59 -5.92 -0.44
N ILE A 20 -8.34 -4.99 0.16
CA ILE A 20 -7.81 -4.17 1.25
C ILE A 20 -7.55 -4.98 2.52
N ILE A 21 -8.40 -5.95 2.82
CA ILE A 21 -8.20 -6.85 3.95
C ILE A 21 -6.93 -7.70 3.75
N TYR A 22 -6.77 -8.28 2.57
CA TYR A 22 -5.59 -9.06 2.23
C TYR A 22 -4.31 -8.23 2.33
N ASN A 23 -4.30 -7.06 1.71
CA ASN A 23 -3.12 -6.19 1.71
C ASN A 23 -2.79 -5.66 3.11
N THR A 24 -3.78 -5.35 3.91
CA THR A 24 -3.58 -4.92 5.31
C THR A 24 -2.93 -6.04 6.13
N ALA A 25 -3.39 -7.28 5.97
CA ALA A 25 -2.81 -8.42 6.66
C ALA A 25 -1.33 -8.63 6.25
N ARG A 26 -1.03 -8.50 4.96
CA ARG A 26 0.35 -8.60 4.46
C ARG A 26 1.26 -7.53 5.04
N MET A 27 0.76 -6.32 5.18
CA MET A 27 1.52 -5.22 5.79
C MET A 27 1.79 -5.44 7.27
N LEU A 28 0.80 -5.93 8.01
CA LEU A 28 0.99 -6.28 9.42
C LEU A 28 2.06 -7.36 9.59
N GLU A 29 2.03 -8.40 8.76
CA GLU A 29 3.07 -9.44 8.76
C GLU A 29 4.45 -8.85 8.53
N ALA A 30 4.58 -7.94 7.57
CA ALA A 30 5.86 -7.31 7.24
C ALA A 30 6.40 -6.47 8.41
N VAL A 31 5.52 -5.73 9.08
CA VAL A 31 5.90 -4.92 10.25
C VAL A 31 6.33 -5.82 11.41
N GLU A 32 5.59 -6.89 11.68
CA GLU A 32 5.93 -7.85 12.75
C GLU A 32 7.24 -8.58 12.50
N ALA A 33 7.55 -8.88 11.24
CA ALA A 33 8.81 -9.52 10.85
C ALA A 33 10.01 -8.58 10.92
N GLY A 34 9.80 -7.27 10.81
CA GLY A 34 10.87 -6.28 10.82
C GLY A 34 11.42 -6.03 12.22
N LYS A 35 12.74 -6.10 12.37
CA LYS A 35 13.43 -5.91 13.65
C LYS A 35 13.82 -4.45 13.90
N THR A 36 13.98 -3.67 12.84
CA THR A 36 14.38 -2.26 12.89
C THR A 36 13.36 -1.39 12.18
N PRO A 37 13.30 -0.07 12.44
CA PRO A 37 12.45 0.82 11.67
C PRO A 37 12.72 0.76 10.17
N GLN A 38 13.98 0.61 9.77
CA GLN A 38 14.35 0.46 8.36
C GLN A 38 13.78 -0.81 7.75
N ASP A 39 13.87 -1.95 8.46
CA ASP A 39 13.30 -3.22 8.00
C ASP A 39 11.80 -3.13 7.83
N ARG A 40 11.11 -2.49 8.78
CA ARG A 40 9.66 -2.29 8.73
C ARG A 40 9.25 -1.43 7.55
N LEU A 41 9.97 -0.33 7.33
CA LEU A 41 9.71 0.54 6.18
C LEU A 41 9.94 -0.20 4.87
N ARG A 42 11.03 -0.95 4.75
CA ARG A 42 11.30 -1.80 3.59
C ARG A 42 10.18 -2.80 3.34
N GLY A 43 9.73 -3.47 4.40
CA GLY A 43 8.64 -4.44 4.33
C GLY A 43 7.33 -3.83 3.83
N LEU A 44 6.98 -2.63 4.29
CA LEU A 44 5.79 -1.93 3.82
C LEU A 44 5.90 -1.52 2.35
N ILE A 45 7.03 -1.00 1.94
CA ILE A 45 7.28 -0.64 0.53
C ILE A 45 7.13 -1.86 -0.36
N ARG A 46 7.76 -2.98 0.02
CA ARG A 46 7.67 -4.21 -0.75
C ARG A 46 6.25 -4.75 -0.84
N ALA A 47 5.54 -4.77 0.28
CA ALA A 47 4.15 -5.24 0.32
C ALA A 47 3.24 -4.39 -0.57
N GLU A 48 3.40 -3.07 -0.56
CA GLU A 48 2.59 -2.18 -1.39
C GLU A 48 2.95 -2.29 -2.88
N LEU A 49 4.23 -2.38 -3.23
CA LEU A 49 4.66 -2.64 -4.61
C LEU A 49 4.08 -3.97 -5.13
N GLU A 50 4.11 -5.01 -4.32
CA GLU A 50 3.54 -6.31 -4.65
C GLU A 50 2.02 -6.24 -4.81
N SER A 51 1.33 -5.47 -3.96
CA SER A 51 -0.13 -5.31 -4.04
C SER A 51 -0.59 -4.66 -5.34
N ILE A 52 0.21 -3.74 -5.86
CA ILE A 52 -0.12 -2.98 -7.07
C ILE A 52 0.29 -3.76 -8.34
N ASN A 53 1.42 -4.44 -8.30
CA ASN A 53 1.99 -5.12 -9.46
C ASN A 53 1.76 -6.64 -9.46
N GLY A 54 1.11 -7.18 -8.43
CA GLY A 54 0.86 -8.62 -8.25
C GLY A 54 -0.60 -9.01 -8.35
N ILE A 55 -0.99 -9.99 -7.55
CA ILE A 55 -2.31 -10.64 -7.59
C ILE A 55 -3.47 -9.66 -7.38
N THR A 56 -3.31 -8.68 -6.50
CA THR A 56 -4.36 -7.69 -6.19
C THR A 56 -4.32 -6.45 -7.08
N GLY A 57 -3.42 -6.39 -8.05
CA GLY A 57 -3.22 -5.22 -8.91
C GLY A 57 -4.48 -4.80 -9.66
N ASP A 58 -5.20 -5.75 -10.23
CA ASP A 58 -6.44 -5.48 -10.95
C ASP A 58 -7.54 -4.94 -10.03
N ALA A 59 -7.67 -5.50 -8.82
CA ALA A 59 -8.62 -5.03 -7.82
C ALA A 59 -8.29 -3.61 -7.36
N MET A 60 -7.02 -3.28 -7.20
CA MET A 60 -6.58 -1.93 -6.84
C MET A 60 -6.85 -0.93 -7.97
N ALA A 61 -6.66 -1.32 -9.22
CA ALA A 61 -7.00 -0.50 -10.38
C ALA A 61 -8.51 -0.21 -10.44
N VAL A 62 -9.32 -1.22 -10.20
CA VAL A 62 -10.79 -1.10 -10.14
C VAL A 62 -11.21 -0.12 -9.05
N LEU A 63 -10.57 -0.17 -7.88
CA LEU A 63 -10.81 0.76 -6.78
C LEU A 63 -10.71 2.23 -7.23
N VAL A 64 -9.64 2.55 -7.93
CA VAL A 64 -9.39 3.93 -8.38
C VAL A 64 -10.41 4.36 -9.43
N GLN A 65 -10.69 3.48 -10.38
CA GLN A 65 -11.56 3.79 -11.52
C GLN A 65 -13.04 3.89 -11.12
N GLU A 66 -13.48 3.04 -10.19
CA GLU A 66 -14.90 2.87 -9.87
C GLU A 66 -15.28 3.49 -8.51
N TRP A 67 -14.39 4.24 -7.91
CA TRP A 67 -14.65 4.87 -6.61
C TRP A 67 -15.93 5.69 -6.59
N SER A 68 -16.14 6.51 -7.62
CA SER A 68 -17.30 7.38 -7.74
C SER A 68 -18.62 6.62 -7.96
N ALA A 69 -18.54 5.36 -8.41
CA ALA A 69 -19.71 4.51 -8.61
C ALA A 69 -20.24 3.91 -7.31
N LEU A 70 -19.45 3.96 -6.23
CA LEU A 70 -19.90 3.47 -4.93
C LEU A 70 -20.86 4.45 -4.27
N CYS A 71 -21.89 3.91 -3.62
CA CYS A 71 -22.78 4.73 -2.81
C CYS A 71 -22.02 5.32 -1.61
N PRO A 72 -22.50 6.44 -1.02
CA PRO A 72 -21.82 7.10 0.10
C PRO A 72 -21.57 6.17 1.30
N GLU A 73 -22.49 5.26 1.58
CA GLU A 73 -22.35 4.29 2.67
C GLU A 73 -21.17 3.34 2.44
N ASN A 74 -21.04 2.80 1.24
CA ASN A 74 -19.94 1.91 0.87
C ASN A 74 -18.61 2.65 0.80
N GLN A 75 -18.60 3.88 0.32
CA GLN A 75 -17.42 4.74 0.38
C GLN A 75 -16.94 4.95 1.82
N LYS A 76 -17.86 5.22 2.73
CA LYS A 76 -17.55 5.42 4.16
C LYS A 76 -16.98 4.14 4.80
N ARG A 77 -17.60 3.00 4.52
CA ARG A 77 -17.12 1.70 5.03
C ARG A 77 -15.71 1.40 4.54
N PHE A 78 -15.46 1.62 3.25
CA PHE A 78 -14.14 1.40 2.66
C PHE A 78 -13.09 2.33 3.27
N LEU A 79 -13.42 3.60 3.46
CA LEU A 79 -12.50 4.57 4.07
C LEU A 79 -12.12 4.20 5.50
N THR A 80 -13.01 3.55 6.25
CA THR A 80 -12.69 3.03 7.59
C THR A 80 -11.63 1.93 7.53
N MET A 81 -11.74 1.02 6.58
CA MET A 81 -10.72 -0.02 6.37
C MET A 81 -9.40 0.57 5.87
N ARG A 82 -9.48 1.54 4.98
CA ARG A 82 -8.31 2.25 4.47
C ARG A 82 -7.59 3.04 5.56
N ALA A 83 -8.30 3.62 6.51
CA ALA A 83 -7.70 4.31 7.63
C ALA A 83 -6.81 3.38 8.45
N LYS A 84 -7.24 2.14 8.67
CA LYS A 84 -6.43 1.12 9.35
C LYS A 84 -5.14 0.83 8.58
N TYR A 85 -5.23 0.67 7.28
CA TYR A 85 -4.10 0.47 6.38
C TYR A 85 -3.11 1.65 6.45
N GLU A 86 -3.62 2.87 6.33
CA GLU A 86 -2.78 4.06 6.36
C GLU A 86 -2.15 4.31 7.74
N ASN A 87 -2.80 3.91 8.83
CA ASN A 87 -2.24 4.04 10.17
C ASN A 87 -1.00 3.17 10.35
N ILE A 88 -0.94 2.00 9.73
CA ILE A 88 0.25 1.15 9.76
C ILE A 88 1.44 1.89 9.14
N TRP A 89 1.24 2.50 7.98
CA TRP A 89 2.25 3.31 7.32
C TRP A 89 2.69 4.49 8.18
N GLN A 90 1.73 5.22 8.72
CA GLN A 90 2.01 6.41 9.52
C GLN A 90 2.84 6.08 10.75
N ASP A 91 2.50 5.01 11.46
CA ASP A 91 3.23 4.59 12.65
C ASP A 91 4.70 4.25 12.32
N VAL A 92 4.94 3.53 11.23
CA VAL A 92 6.30 3.19 10.80
C VAL A 92 7.09 4.43 10.38
N LEU A 93 6.47 5.36 9.66
CA LEU A 93 7.13 6.58 9.22
C LEU A 93 7.44 7.54 10.39
N VAL A 94 6.53 7.65 11.35
CA VAL A 94 6.76 8.44 12.58
C VAL A 94 7.94 7.88 13.36
N ASP A 95 8.00 6.56 13.53
CA ASP A 95 9.09 5.89 14.22
C ASP A 95 10.42 6.06 13.47
N ALA A 96 10.42 5.90 12.15
CA ALA A 96 11.61 6.10 11.32
C ALA A 96 12.15 7.54 11.45
N ARG A 97 11.28 8.54 11.47
CA ARG A 97 11.66 9.92 11.69
C ARG A 97 12.24 10.15 13.09
N ALA A 98 11.60 9.60 14.11
CA ALA A 98 12.07 9.69 15.49
C ALA A 98 13.46 9.06 15.67
N GLN A 99 13.77 8.02 14.91
CA GLN A 99 15.09 7.36 14.90
C GLN A 99 16.13 8.08 14.03
N GLY A 100 15.77 9.19 13.39
CA GLY A 100 16.69 9.97 12.55
C GLY A 100 16.93 9.40 11.16
N LEU A 101 16.15 8.41 10.71
CA LEU A 101 16.31 7.79 9.40
C LEU A 101 15.80 8.66 8.26
N MET A 102 14.86 9.55 8.55
CA MET A 102 14.31 10.49 7.59
C MET A 102 13.99 11.81 8.28
N SER A 103 14.02 12.91 7.53
CA SER A 103 13.81 14.25 8.07
C SER A 103 12.48 14.89 7.63
N TYR A 104 11.76 14.25 6.72
CA TYR A 104 10.52 14.79 6.17
C TYR A 104 9.33 14.53 7.09
N ASP A 105 8.30 15.37 6.96
CA ASP A 105 7.03 15.16 7.65
C ASP A 105 6.41 13.82 7.20
N PRO A 106 6.09 12.91 8.13
CA PRO A 106 5.57 11.59 7.78
C PRO A 106 4.27 11.62 6.96
N PHE A 107 3.39 12.58 7.21
CA PHE A 107 2.14 12.73 6.48
C PHE A 107 2.37 13.12 5.01
N VAL A 108 3.29 14.05 4.76
CA VAL A 108 3.67 14.46 3.40
C VAL A 108 4.43 13.34 2.71
N TRP A 109 5.39 12.74 3.40
CA TRP A 109 6.24 11.70 2.83
C TRP A 109 5.43 10.46 2.45
N ARG A 110 4.44 10.08 3.26
CA ARG A 110 3.54 8.99 2.91
C ARG A 110 2.85 9.23 1.57
N ARG A 111 2.39 10.43 1.31
CA ARG A 111 1.74 10.79 0.05
C ARG A 111 2.69 10.75 -1.13
N LEU A 112 3.90 11.23 -0.97
CA LEU A 112 4.92 11.18 -2.02
C LEU A 112 5.32 9.74 -2.33
N LEU A 113 5.54 8.92 -1.30
CA LEU A 113 5.85 7.49 -1.46
C LEU A 113 4.69 6.74 -2.13
N SER A 114 3.48 6.98 -1.69
CA SER A 114 2.28 6.38 -2.27
C SER A 114 2.17 6.70 -3.76
N GLY A 115 2.41 7.94 -4.15
CA GLY A 115 2.41 8.36 -5.54
C GLY A 115 3.49 7.65 -6.36
N ALA A 116 4.71 7.59 -5.85
CA ALA A 116 5.81 6.91 -6.51
C ALA A 116 5.54 5.40 -6.69
N ILE A 117 5.09 4.75 -5.64
CA ILE A 117 4.79 3.31 -5.65
C ILE A 117 3.62 3.03 -6.60
N PHE A 118 2.54 3.80 -6.50
CA PHE A 118 1.36 3.60 -7.33
C PHE A 118 1.65 3.81 -8.81
N TRP A 119 2.51 4.76 -9.15
CA TRP A 119 2.90 5.04 -10.53
C TRP A 119 3.65 3.88 -11.18
N THR A 120 4.26 2.97 -10.40
CA THR A 120 4.97 1.80 -10.94
C THR A 120 4.07 0.90 -11.78
N VAL A 121 2.75 0.90 -11.55
CA VAL A 121 1.79 0.13 -12.36
C VAL A 121 1.87 0.47 -13.84
N THR A 122 2.30 1.70 -14.17
CA THR A 122 2.37 2.18 -15.55
C THR A 122 3.62 1.75 -16.30
N TRP A 123 4.71 1.48 -15.59
CA TRP A 123 6.01 1.24 -16.23
C TRP A 123 6.79 0.03 -15.72
N TYR A 124 6.50 -0.46 -14.52
CA TYR A 124 7.25 -1.59 -13.97
C TYR A 124 6.76 -2.91 -14.57
N ARG A 125 7.71 -3.77 -14.93
CA ARG A 125 7.45 -5.13 -15.44
C ARG A 125 8.15 -6.15 -14.54
N PRO A 126 7.39 -6.98 -13.80
CA PRO A 126 7.98 -8.00 -12.90
C PRO A 126 8.91 -8.97 -13.60
N SER A 127 8.68 -9.25 -14.88
CA SER A 127 9.53 -10.13 -15.71
C SER A 127 10.74 -9.41 -16.31
N GLY A 128 10.89 -8.12 -16.07
CA GLY A 128 11.98 -7.30 -16.60
C GLY A 128 13.29 -7.46 -15.83
N PRO A 129 14.28 -6.60 -16.14
CA PRO A 129 15.63 -6.70 -15.56
C PRO A 129 15.72 -6.28 -14.09
N VAL A 130 14.72 -5.52 -13.59
CA VAL A 130 14.68 -5.09 -12.20
C VAL A 130 13.70 -5.97 -11.42
N SER A 131 14.22 -6.70 -10.42
CA SER A 131 13.38 -7.52 -9.54
C SER A 131 12.56 -6.66 -8.60
N LEU A 132 11.52 -7.25 -8.00
CA LEU A 132 10.72 -6.57 -6.98
C LEU A 132 11.58 -6.16 -5.79
N ASP A 133 12.51 -7.00 -5.36
CA ASP A 133 13.42 -6.67 -4.26
C ASP A 133 14.35 -5.51 -4.61
N GLN A 134 14.89 -5.49 -5.82
CA GLN A 134 15.72 -4.36 -6.28
C GLN A 134 14.92 -3.06 -6.34
N LEU A 135 13.70 -3.10 -6.86
CA LEU A 135 12.82 -1.93 -6.89
C LEU A 135 12.49 -1.44 -5.49
N THR A 136 12.23 -2.36 -4.57
CA THR A 136 11.98 -2.06 -3.17
C THR A 136 13.16 -1.31 -2.54
N ASP A 137 14.38 -1.78 -2.78
CA ASP A 137 15.59 -1.14 -2.25
C ASP A 137 15.79 0.26 -2.83
N MET A 138 15.48 0.47 -4.09
CA MET A 138 15.55 1.79 -4.73
C MET A 138 14.55 2.78 -4.10
N VAL A 139 13.31 2.34 -3.87
CA VAL A 139 12.29 3.17 -3.20
C VAL A 139 12.70 3.48 -1.76
N LEU A 140 13.25 2.49 -1.07
CA LEU A 140 13.74 2.67 0.30
C LEU A 140 14.85 3.72 0.37
N GLU A 141 15.79 3.70 -0.55
CA GLU A 141 16.86 4.72 -0.64
C GLU A 141 16.29 6.12 -0.81
N MET A 142 15.24 6.27 -1.63
CA MET A 142 14.58 7.57 -1.79
C MET A 142 13.91 8.04 -0.50
N ALA A 143 13.43 7.14 0.32
CA ALA A 143 12.74 7.45 1.57
C ALA A 143 13.70 7.80 2.72
N LEU A 144 14.88 7.20 2.71
CA LEU A 144 15.85 7.37 3.79
C LEU A 144 16.74 8.57 3.58
N LYS A 145 17.16 9.16 4.70
CA LYS A 145 18.22 10.15 4.71
C LYS A 145 19.56 9.42 4.54
N LEU A 146 20.20 9.64 3.40
CA LEU A 146 21.52 9.08 3.18
C LEU A 146 22.54 9.79 4.07
N PRO A 147 23.47 9.07 4.70
CA PRO A 147 24.58 9.68 5.39
C PRO A 147 25.41 10.50 4.40
N ALA A 148 25.83 11.67 4.88
CA ALA A 148 26.68 12.57 4.10
C ALA A 148 28.03 11.90 3.76
#